data_207cbf6428e2791d58d295931099b811
#
_entry.id   207cbf6428e2791d58d295931099b811
#
_cell.length_a   1.000
_cell.length_b   1.000
_cell.length_c   1.000
_cell.angle_alpha   90.00
_cell.angle_beta   90.00
_cell.angle_gamma   90.00
#
_symmetry.space_group_name_H-M   'P 1'
#
loop_
_entity.id
_entity.type
_entity.pdbx_description
1 polymer ?
#
loop_
_entity_poly.entity_id
_entity_poly.type
_entity_poly.pdbx_seq_one_letter_code
_entity_poly.pdbx_strand_id
1 'polypeptide(L)'
;MQTLFRYNWKVREDWYRWCEELSEGELLQNRTGGMGSILHTLFHIVDVEWSWIRLLQGKTDFHESFDNYKSLNKVRKLDAEFHLEVENFVYNWDASMENQLFYDTLPDGRIVTDTWGEVMRHTIAHEIHHIGQLSIWARELGRKPVSANLIGRGLSSNSKK
;
A
#
# COMPACT_ATOMS: atom_id res chain seq x y z
N MET A 1 10.72 9.83 -5.59
CA MET A 1 10.32 8.69 -4.73
C MET A 1 9.36 9.16 -3.62
N GLN A 2 9.80 9.91 -2.62
CA GLN A 2 9.01 10.36 -1.45
C GLN A 2 7.64 10.97 -1.78
N THR A 3 7.55 11.80 -2.83
CA THR A 3 6.29 12.43 -3.25
C THR A 3 5.20 11.41 -3.61
N LEU A 4 5.58 10.29 -4.25
CA LEU A 4 4.64 9.24 -4.63
C LEU A 4 4.20 8.37 -3.45
N PHE A 5 5.08 8.10 -2.49
CA PHE A 5 4.66 7.48 -1.22
C PHE A 5 3.66 8.36 -0.47
N ARG A 6 3.95 9.65 -0.32
CA ARG A 6 3.01 10.61 0.28
C ARG A 6 1.67 10.69 -0.46
N TYR A 7 1.70 10.53 -1.79
CA TYR A 7 0.47 10.44 -2.59
C TYR A 7 -0.32 9.18 -2.22
N ASN A 8 0.32 8.01 -2.21
CA ASN A 8 -0.30 6.74 -1.86
C ASN A 8 -0.95 6.82 -0.47
N TRP A 9 -0.22 7.26 0.53
CA TRP A 9 -0.74 7.39 1.91
C TRP A 9 -1.95 8.32 2.01
N LYS A 10 -1.95 9.46 1.29
CA LYS A 10 -3.11 10.37 1.25
C LYS A 10 -4.32 9.74 0.57
N VAL A 11 -4.12 9.03 -0.53
CA VAL A 11 -5.20 8.36 -1.23
C VAL A 11 -5.75 7.19 -0.42
N ARG A 12 -4.89 6.44 0.27
CA ARG A 12 -5.27 5.36 1.18
C ARG A 12 -6.13 5.88 2.33
N GLU A 13 -5.75 6.98 2.96
CA GLU A 13 -6.55 7.61 4.01
C GLU A 13 -7.91 8.10 3.48
N ASP A 14 -7.97 8.66 2.27
CA ASP A 14 -9.25 9.01 1.63
C ASP A 14 -10.12 7.76 1.38
N TRP A 15 -9.52 6.61 1.02
CA TRP A 15 -10.24 5.35 0.89
C TRP A 15 -10.73 4.81 2.23
N TYR A 16 -9.98 4.94 3.31
CA TYR A 16 -10.46 4.57 4.64
C TYR A 16 -11.71 5.37 5.03
N ARG A 17 -11.71 6.69 4.82
CA ARG A 17 -12.88 7.55 5.08
C ARG A 17 -14.07 7.16 4.20
N TRP A 18 -13.82 6.87 2.94
CA TRP A 18 -14.85 6.40 2.02
C TRP A 18 -15.47 5.07 2.50
N CYS A 19 -14.66 4.16 3.02
CA CYS A 19 -15.10 2.88 3.56
C CYS A 19 -15.91 3.00 4.86
N GLU A 20 -15.79 4.09 5.61
CA GLU A 20 -16.59 4.33 6.83
C GLU A 20 -18.10 4.42 6.54
N GLU A 21 -18.47 4.72 5.30
CA GLU A 21 -19.87 4.78 4.86
C GLU A 21 -20.44 3.42 4.43
N LEU A 22 -19.63 2.36 4.43
CA LEU A 22 -20.01 1.01 4.01
C LEU A 22 -20.30 0.10 5.21
N SER A 23 -21.23 -0.83 5.02
CA SER A 23 -21.40 -1.95 5.95
C SER A 23 -20.24 -2.93 5.88
N GLU A 24 -20.01 -3.70 6.93
CA GLU A 24 -19.00 -4.78 6.93
C GLU A 24 -19.26 -5.79 5.81
N GLY A 25 -20.55 -6.07 5.51
CA GLY A 25 -20.94 -6.96 4.41
C GLY A 25 -20.48 -6.42 3.06
N GLU A 26 -20.61 -5.13 2.77
CA GLU A 26 -20.15 -4.49 1.53
C GLU A 26 -18.63 -4.47 1.43
N LEU A 27 -17.93 -4.25 2.55
CA LEU A 27 -16.46 -4.26 2.62
C LEU A 27 -15.87 -5.65 2.35
N LEU A 28 -16.54 -6.71 2.79
CA LEU A 28 -16.11 -8.11 2.67
C LEU A 28 -16.73 -8.84 1.48
N GLN A 29 -17.69 -8.21 0.78
CA GLN A 29 -18.36 -8.80 -0.38
C GLN A 29 -17.34 -9.24 -1.43
N ASN A 30 -17.45 -10.50 -1.86
CA ASN A 30 -16.59 -11.05 -2.91
C ASN A 30 -16.84 -10.35 -4.25
N ARG A 31 -15.77 -9.94 -4.91
CA ARG A 31 -15.75 -9.20 -6.17
C ARG A 31 -14.75 -9.81 -7.13
N THR A 32 -14.94 -9.58 -8.43
CA THR A 32 -14.00 -10.06 -9.45
C THR A 32 -12.72 -9.21 -9.44
N GLY A 33 -11.58 -9.88 -9.45
CA GLY A 33 -10.25 -9.27 -9.51
C GLY A 33 -9.70 -8.88 -8.13
N GLY A 34 -8.48 -8.33 -8.11
CA GLY A 34 -7.76 -7.95 -6.90
C GLY A 34 -7.67 -9.06 -5.86
N MET A 35 -7.76 -8.69 -4.60
CA MET A 35 -7.82 -9.64 -3.47
C MET A 35 -9.24 -10.13 -3.16
N GLY A 36 -10.19 -9.91 -4.07
CA GLY A 36 -11.56 -10.41 -3.99
C GLY A 36 -12.51 -9.56 -3.11
N SER A 37 -12.03 -8.60 -2.33
CA SER A 37 -12.88 -7.66 -1.60
C SER A 37 -12.18 -6.34 -1.32
N ILE A 38 -12.98 -5.30 -1.04
CA ILE A 38 -12.45 -3.96 -0.72
C ILE A 38 -11.52 -4.03 0.50
N LEU A 39 -11.98 -4.65 1.58
CA LEU A 39 -11.22 -4.70 2.82
C LEU A 39 -9.94 -5.54 2.70
N HIS A 40 -10.01 -6.68 2.00
CA HIS A 40 -8.84 -7.52 1.77
C HIS A 40 -7.81 -6.81 0.89
N THR A 41 -8.25 -6.03 -0.09
CA THR A 41 -7.35 -5.23 -0.93
C THR A 41 -6.65 -4.13 -0.12
N LEU A 42 -7.36 -3.44 0.77
CA LEU A 42 -6.74 -2.44 1.66
C LEU A 42 -5.73 -3.08 2.62
N PHE A 43 -6.06 -4.24 3.20
CA PHE A 43 -5.12 -5.01 4.01
C PHE A 43 -3.87 -5.39 3.21
N HIS A 44 -4.05 -5.93 2.02
CA HIS A 44 -2.95 -6.34 1.13
C HIS A 44 -2.03 -5.20 0.73
N ILE A 45 -2.57 -3.99 0.48
CA ILE A 45 -1.76 -2.80 0.21
C ILE A 45 -0.82 -2.49 1.39
N VAL A 46 -1.35 -2.52 2.61
CA VAL A 46 -0.59 -2.24 3.84
C VAL A 46 0.48 -3.30 4.08
N ASP A 47 0.10 -4.56 3.99
CA ASP A 47 0.96 -5.72 4.16
C ASP A 47 2.14 -5.67 3.17
N VAL A 48 1.86 -5.51 1.88
CA VAL A 48 2.90 -5.48 0.83
C VAL A 48 3.82 -4.28 0.97
N GLU A 49 3.30 -3.08 1.28
CA GLU A 49 4.15 -1.90 1.48
C GLU A 49 5.15 -2.13 2.62
N TRP A 50 4.68 -2.65 3.76
CA TRP A 50 5.51 -2.87 4.93
C TRP A 50 6.50 -4.03 4.71
N SER A 51 6.05 -5.14 4.13
CA SER A 51 6.88 -6.32 3.85
C SER A 51 8.08 -5.99 2.97
N TRP A 52 7.88 -5.29 1.86
CA TRP A 52 8.98 -4.88 0.99
C TRP A 52 9.99 -3.97 1.69
N ILE A 53 9.51 -3.00 2.47
CA ILE A 53 10.40 -2.10 3.23
C ILE A 53 11.23 -2.88 4.25
N ARG A 54 10.64 -3.86 4.92
CA ARG A 54 11.36 -4.70 5.90
C ARG A 54 12.35 -5.64 5.23
N LEU A 55 11.99 -6.22 4.10
CA LEU A 55 12.90 -7.08 3.33
C LEU A 55 14.15 -6.30 2.87
N LEU A 56 14.01 -5.06 2.39
CA LEU A 56 15.16 -4.21 2.07
C LEU A 56 16.04 -3.93 3.30
N GLN A 57 15.48 -3.87 4.49
CA GLN A 57 16.22 -3.68 5.74
C GLN A 57 16.79 -4.98 6.33
N GLY A 58 16.57 -6.13 5.69
CA GLY A 58 16.97 -7.43 6.22
C GLY A 58 16.22 -7.84 7.49
N LYS A 59 15.00 -7.31 7.70
CA LYS A 59 14.15 -7.61 8.85
C LYS A 59 13.18 -8.74 8.54
N THR A 60 12.67 -9.38 9.59
CA THR A 60 11.65 -10.42 9.48
C THR A 60 10.35 -9.89 8.89
N ASP A 61 9.78 -10.62 7.95
CA ASP A 61 8.52 -10.29 7.32
C ASP A 61 7.32 -10.53 8.26
N PHE A 62 6.16 -9.99 7.84
CA PHE A 62 4.88 -10.15 8.51
C PHE A 62 4.16 -11.37 7.90
N HIS A 63 3.61 -12.23 8.74
CA HIS A 63 3.02 -13.50 8.30
C HIS A 63 1.64 -13.74 8.90
N GLU A 64 0.83 -12.70 9.05
CA GLU A 64 -0.51 -12.88 9.57
C GLU A 64 -1.55 -13.05 8.45
N SER A 65 -2.57 -13.86 8.74
CA SER A 65 -3.70 -14.05 7.83
C SER A 65 -4.65 -12.87 7.85
N PHE A 66 -5.17 -12.49 6.69
CA PHE A 66 -6.28 -11.53 6.57
C PHE A 66 -7.47 -11.90 7.46
N ASP A 67 -7.66 -13.18 7.78
CA ASP A 67 -8.75 -13.63 8.66
C ASP A 67 -8.76 -12.94 10.03
N ASN A 68 -7.60 -12.47 10.50
CA ASN A 68 -7.47 -11.71 11.74
C ASN A 68 -7.87 -10.24 11.59
N TYR A 69 -8.02 -9.72 10.35
CA TYR A 69 -8.19 -8.30 10.02
C TYR A 69 -9.52 -7.97 9.32
N LYS A 70 -10.57 -8.77 9.51
CA LYS A 70 -11.88 -8.61 8.85
C LYS A 70 -12.72 -7.43 9.39
N SER A 71 -12.09 -6.32 9.74
CA SER A 71 -12.81 -5.06 10.00
C SER A 71 -11.95 -3.86 9.59
N LEU A 72 -12.59 -2.78 9.15
CA LEU A 72 -11.91 -1.55 8.72
C LEU A 72 -10.99 -0.99 9.81
N ASN A 73 -11.47 -1.01 11.06
CA ASN A 73 -10.70 -0.51 12.20
C ASN A 73 -9.42 -1.30 12.44
N LYS A 74 -9.45 -2.63 12.27
CA LYS A 74 -8.25 -3.46 12.40
C LYS A 74 -7.22 -3.17 11.30
N VAL A 75 -7.66 -3.01 10.05
CA VAL A 75 -6.76 -2.67 8.93
C VAL A 75 -6.15 -1.29 9.12
N ARG A 76 -6.93 -0.28 9.51
CA ARG A 76 -6.41 1.07 9.81
C ARG A 76 -5.42 1.07 10.97
N LYS A 77 -5.67 0.27 12.00
CA LYS A 77 -4.74 0.15 13.14
C LYS A 77 -3.42 -0.48 12.71
N LEU A 78 -3.47 -1.52 11.90
CA LEU A 78 -2.28 -2.16 11.33
C LEU A 78 -1.48 -1.17 10.48
N ASP A 79 -2.15 -0.42 9.58
CA ASP A 79 -1.52 0.62 8.77
C ASP A 79 -0.84 1.68 9.65
N ALA A 80 -1.51 2.18 10.66
CA ALA A 80 -0.94 3.17 11.58
C ALA A 80 0.29 2.63 12.34
N GLU A 81 0.31 1.35 12.68
CA GLU A 81 1.44 0.68 13.33
C GLU A 81 2.64 0.56 12.38
N PHE A 82 2.41 0.13 11.15
CA PHE A 82 3.47 -0.07 10.16
C PHE A 82 3.97 1.24 9.54
N HIS A 83 3.09 2.22 9.43
CA HIS A 83 3.38 3.50 8.78
C HIS A 83 4.63 4.20 9.33
N LEU A 84 4.85 4.18 10.64
CA LEU A 84 6.00 4.83 11.26
C LEU A 84 7.33 4.27 10.76
N GLU A 85 7.43 2.96 10.55
CA GLU A 85 8.64 2.32 10.04
C GLU A 85 8.83 2.64 8.55
N VAL A 86 7.76 2.55 7.76
CA VAL A 86 7.76 2.85 6.32
C VAL A 86 8.11 4.31 6.09
N GLU A 87 7.46 5.23 6.77
CA GLU A 87 7.68 6.67 6.66
C GLU A 87 9.14 7.04 6.97
N ASN A 88 9.68 6.49 8.06
CA ASN A 88 11.06 6.71 8.44
C ASN A 88 12.04 6.21 7.36
N PHE A 89 11.83 5.03 6.81
CA PHE A 89 12.65 4.51 5.71
C PHE A 89 12.58 5.39 4.47
N VAL A 90 11.37 5.76 4.06
CA VAL A 90 11.13 6.60 2.86
C VAL A 90 11.75 7.98 2.99
N TYR A 91 11.68 8.62 4.17
CA TYR A 91 12.27 9.94 4.36
C TYR A 91 13.80 9.92 4.49
N ASN A 92 14.39 8.80 4.89
CA ASN A 92 15.83 8.62 4.94
C ASN A 92 16.40 8.04 3.62
N TRP A 93 15.57 7.87 2.60
CA TRP A 93 16.02 7.41 1.30
C TRP A 93 16.95 8.43 0.63
N ASP A 94 18.12 7.98 0.18
CA ASP A 94 19.06 8.76 -0.60
C ASP A 94 19.46 8.08 -1.92
N ALA A 95 20.16 8.83 -2.80
CA ALA A 95 20.55 8.36 -4.12
C ALA A 95 21.52 7.15 -4.10
N SER A 96 22.27 6.96 -3.02
CA SER A 96 23.21 5.82 -2.90
C SER A 96 22.50 4.49 -2.72
N MET A 97 21.25 4.52 -2.24
CA MET A 97 20.43 3.33 -2.05
C MET A 97 19.84 2.82 -3.38
N GLU A 98 19.73 3.67 -4.39
CA GLU A 98 19.02 3.38 -5.65
C GLU A 98 19.51 2.10 -6.34
N ASN A 99 20.83 1.91 -6.39
CA ASN A 99 21.48 0.81 -7.10
C ASN A 99 21.97 -0.30 -6.16
N GLN A 100 21.62 -0.28 -4.88
CA GLN A 100 21.91 -1.39 -3.98
C GLN A 100 21.15 -2.63 -4.46
N LEU A 101 21.82 -3.79 -4.43
CA LEU A 101 21.21 -5.04 -4.87
C LEU A 101 20.40 -5.65 -3.74
N PHE A 102 19.21 -6.10 -4.09
CA PHE A 102 18.35 -6.94 -3.28
C PHE A 102 18.35 -8.34 -3.87
N TYR A 103 18.50 -9.34 -3.02
CA TYR A 103 18.48 -10.74 -3.40
C TYR A 103 17.33 -11.44 -2.71
N ASP A 104 16.49 -12.10 -3.47
CA ASP A 104 15.41 -12.93 -2.95
C ASP A 104 15.54 -14.35 -3.46
N THR A 105 15.14 -15.31 -2.64
CA THR A 105 15.13 -16.74 -3.00
C THR A 105 13.70 -17.20 -3.18
N LEU A 106 13.33 -17.47 -4.42
CA LEU A 106 12.00 -17.97 -4.75
C LEU A 106 11.77 -19.37 -4.13
N PRO A 107 10.49 -19.80 -3.95
CA PRO A 107 10.15 -21.11 -3.41
C PRO A 107 10.76 -22.30 -4.18
N ASP A 108 11.10 -22.12 -5.45
CA ASP A 108 11.75 -23.12 -6.29
C ASP A 108 13.30 -23.12 -6.17
N GLY A 109 13.86 -22.28 -5.29
CA GLY A 109 15.28 -22.15 -5.02
C GLY A 109 16.03 -21.21 -5.98
N ARG A 110 15.38 -20.61 -6.97
CA ARG A 110 16.01 -19.60 -7.83
C ARG A 110 16.26 -18.31 -7.06
N ILE A 111 17.44 -17.73 -7.25
CA ILE A 111 17.76 -16.41 -6.75
C ILE A 111 17.38 -15.37 -7.80
N VAL A 112 16.56 -14.41 -7.42
CA VAL A 112 16.27 -13.21 -8.21
C VAL A 112 17.05 -12.04 -7.62
N THR A 113 17.44 -11.13 -8.48
CA THR A 113 18.23 -9.97 -8.10
C THR A 113 17.58 -8.73 -8.69
N ASP A 114 17.20 -7.81 -7.82
CA ASP A 114 16.63 -6.52 -8.19
C ASP A 114 17.40 -5.39 -7.51
N THR A 115 17.22 -4.16 -7.94
CA THR A 115 17.74 -3.02 -7.21
C THR A 115 16.73 -2.54 -6.16
N TRP A 116 17.23 -1.94 -5.09
CA TRP A 116 16.36 -1.30 -4.10
C TRP A 116 15.43 -0.26 -4.73
N GLY A 117 15.92 0.48 -5.72
CA GLY A 117 15.12 1.44 -6.48
C GLY A 117 13.95 0.80 -7.22
N GLU A 118 14.15 -0.40 -7.82
CA GLU A 118 13.07 -1.16 -8.47
C GLU A 118 12.03 -1.63 -7.46
N VAL A 119 12.44 -2.17 -6.32
CA VAL A 119 11.55 -2.59 -5.24
C VAL A 119 10.71 -1.41 -4.74
N MET A 120 11.32 -0.25 -4.50
CA MET A 120 10.59 0.96 -4.06
C MET A 120 9.57 1.44 -5.09
N ARG A 121 9.91 1.39 -6.39
CA ARG A 121 8.96 1.75 -7.46
C ARG A 121 7.86 0.71 -7.61
N HIS A 122 8.19 -0.58 -7.44
CA HIS A 122 7.19 -1.64 -7.42
C HIS A 122 6.18 -1.41 -6.31
N THR A 123 6.62 -1.12 -5.09
CA THR A 123 5.75 -0.83 -3.94
C THR A 123 4.78 0.33 -4.24
N ILE A 124 5.28 1.41 -4.86
CA ILE A 124 4.44 2.54 -5.28
C ILE A 124 3.41 2.11 -6.34
N ALA A 125 3.86 1.44 -7.39
CA ALA A 125 3.02 1.04 -8.52
C ALA A 125 1.96 0.00 -8.09
N HIS A 126 2.30 -0.89 -7.16
CA HIS A 126 1.41 -1.90 -6.59
C HIS A 126 0.19 -1.26 -5.92
N GLU A 127 0.38 -0.27 -5.05
CA GLU A 127 -0.75 0.41 -4.42
C GLU A 127 -1.59 1.17 -5.45
N ILE A 128 -0.97 1.88 -6.41
CA ILE A 128 -1.70 2.59 -7.46
C ILE A 128 -2.56 1.63 -8.29
N HIS A 129 -2.05 0.42 -8.59
CA HIS A 129 -2.80 -0.63 -9.27
C HIS A 129 -4.05 -1.03 -8.47
N HIS A 130 -3.91 -1.29 -7.19
CA HIS A 130 -5.03 -1.69 -6.33
C HIS A 130 -6.05 -0.55 -6.10
N ILE A 131 -5.61 0.69 -6.01
CA ILE A 131 -6.49 1.87 -5.98
C ILE A 131 -7.38 1.93 -7.25
N GLY A 132 -6.83 1.56 -8.40
CA GLY A 132 -7.62 1.41 -9.62
C GLY A 132 -8.74 0.37 -9.49
N GLN A 133 -8.47 -0.78 -8.87
CA GLN A 133 -9.48 -1.82 -8.62
C GLN A 133 -10.56 -1.35 -7.64
N LEU A 134 -10.18 -0.71 -6.53
CA LEU A 134 -11.13 -0.11 -5.58
C LEU A 134 -12.06 0.90 -6.28
N SER A 135 -11.53 1.66 -7.24
CA SER A 135 -12.30 2.63 -8.01
C SER A 135 -13.38 2.00 -8.92
N ILE A 136 -13.14 0.79 -9.42
CA ILE A 136 -14.15 0.02 -10.16
C ILE A 136 -15.25 -0.43 -9.21
N TRP A 137 -14.89 -1.05 -8.10
CA TRP A 137 -15.84 -1.57 -7.13
C TRP A 137 -16.71 -0.49 -6.45
N ALA A 138 -16.14 0.72 -6.27
CA ALA A 138 -16.94 1.85 -5.82
C ALA A 138 -18.09 2.19 -6.80
N ARG A 139 -17.81 2.15 -8.11
CA ARG A 139 -18.82 2.39 -9.15
C ARG A 139 -19.86 1.26 -9.22
N GLU A 140 -19.47 0.01 -9.01
CA GLU A 140 -20.39 -1.13 -8.90
C GLU A 140 -21.37 -0.96 -7.73
N LEU A 141 -20.94 -0.32 -6.64
CA LEU A 141 -21.79 0.07 -5.52
C LEU A 141 -22.65 1.33 -5.80
N GLY A 142 -22.58 1.91 -7.01
CA GLY A 142 -23.27 3.15 -7.34
C GLY A 142 -22.70 4.38 -6.66
N ARG A 143 -21.48 4.30 -6.10
CA ARG A 143 -20.84 5.38 -5.36
C ARG A 143 -19.73 6.04 -6.17
N LYS A 144 -19.52 7.35 -5.94
CA LYS A 144 -18.39 8.06 -6.51
C LYS A 144 -17.10 7.56 -5.86
N PRO A 145 -16.09 7.10 -6.65
CA PRO A 145 -14.82 6.66 -6.09
C PRO A 145 -14.01 7.82 -5.54
N VAL A 146 -13.05 7.50 -4.68
CA VAL A 146 -11.99 8.43 -4.27
C VAL A 146 -11.22 8.91 -5.51
N SER A 147 -10.88 10.19 -5.55
CA SER A 147 -10.07 10.74 -6.63
C SER A 147 -8.63 10.23 -6.55
N ALA A 148 -8.16 9.57 -7.61
CA ALA A 148 -6.76 9.19 -7.79
C ALA A 148 -5.91 10.31 -8.44
N ASN A 149 -6.40 11.54 -8.52
CA ASN A 149 -5.66 12.64 -9.12
C ASN A 149 -4.48 13.05 -8.26
N LEU A 150 -3.27 13.03 -8.82
CA LEU A 150 -2.04 13.48 -8.16
C LEU A 150 -1.96 15.01 -8.11
N ILE A 151 -2.47 15.67 -9.16
CA ILE A 151 -2.43 17.13 -9.29
C ILE A 151 -3.39 17.76 -8.26
N GLY A 152 -2.94 18.82 -7.61
CA GLY A 152 -3.75 19.55 -6.63
C GLY A 152 -3.75 18.98 -5.20
N ARG A 153 -2.98 17.91 -4.93
CA ARG A 153 -2.89 17.32 -3.58
C ARG A 153 -1.87 18.01 -2.64
N GLY A 154 -1.26 19.11 -3.07
CA GLY A 154 -0.29 19.85 -2.26
C GLY A 154 1.01 19.08 -1.98
N LEU A 155 1.39 18.17 -2.87
CA LEU A 155 2.57 17.31 -2.71
C LEU A 155 3.85 17.92 -3.29
N SER A 156 3.72 18.96 -4.13
CA SER A 156 4.82 19.58 -4.87
C SER A 156 5.60 20.61 -4.06
N SER A 157 5.12 21.05 -2.91
CA SER A 157 5.84 21.97 -2.04
C SER A 157 6.61 21.22 -0.96
N ASN A 158 7.92 21.41 -0.88
CA ASN A 158 8.71 21.18 0.32
C ASN A 158 8.24 22.18 1.40
N SER A 159 7.02 22.05 1.86
CA SER A 159 6.53 22.78 3.01
C SER A 159 7.15 22.13 4.23
N LYS A 160 8.43 22.43 4.47
CA LYS A 160 8.93 22.44 5.84
C LYS A 160 8.07 23.46 6.60
N LYS A 161 7.20 22.98 7.44
CA LYS A 161 6.71 23.73 8.58
C LYS A 161 7.14 23.02 9.82
#